data_1c00ff50e7b05a23cac2d3e5e27a25de
#
_entry.id   1c00ff50e7b05a23cac2d3e5e27a25de
#
_cell.length_a   1.000
_cell.length_b   1.000
_cell.length_c   1.000
_cell.angle_alpha   90.00
_cell.angle_beta   90.00
_cell.angle_gamma   90.00
#
_symmetry.space_group_name_H-M   'P 1'
#
loop_
_entity.id
_entity.type
_entity.pdbx_description
1 polymer ?
#
loop_
_entity_poly.entity_id
_entity_poly.type
_entity_poly.pdbx_seq_one_letter_code
_entity_poly.pdbx_strand_id
1 'polypeptide(L)'
;RDPEANSPPVKITPEALIELAKARHCRVITSTYNEPLITSEWAVEIFKEAKAEGLVTSYVSNGNGTPEVLDYIRPWTDLYKIDLKGFDDRRYRELGGSLENICRTVRGVYERGFWLEIVTLLIPGFNDSDDEVRRLTDFVASVSPEIPWHVTAFHPDYKMTDHDNTTAVQLLRAAEIGKKSGLRYIYPGNLPGKVGDGENTYCPQCAELLIEREGFHVTSDAVSPNGGKCFKCGCKIPGFWTIQSPASPLGGGVQPLM
;
A
#
# COMPACT_ATOMS: atom_id res chain seq x y z
N ARG A 1 -5.09 -8.16 17.25
CA ARG A 1 -6.03 -7.18 17.86
C ARG A 1 -6.11 -7.47 19.34
N ASP A 2 -5.97 -6.45 20.16
CA ASP A 2 -6.21 -6.55 21.59
C ASP A 2 -7.68 -6.99 21.81
N PRO A 3 -7.93 -8.16 22.41
CA PRO A 3 -9.30 -8.59 22.67
C PRO A 3 -10.05 -7.66 23.65
N GLU A 4 -9.33 -6.78 24.36
CA GLU A 4 -9.90 -5.81 25.28
C GLU A 4 -10.20 -4.46 24.64
N ALA A 5 -9.75 -4.22 23.40
CA ALA A 5 -10.08 -3.01 22.64
C ALA A 5 -11.53 -3.07 22.11
N ASN A 6 -12.48 -2.95 23.01
CA ASN A 6 -13.91 -2.91 22.72
C ASN A 6 -14.35 -1.49 22.34
N SER A 7 -14.07 -1.07 21.11
CA SER A 7 -14.87 0.01 20.51
C SER A 7 -16.19 -0.60 20.03
N PRO A 8 -17.34 -0.20 20.59
CA PRO A 8 -18.62 -0.70 20.09
C PRO A 8 -18.80 -0.31 18.63
N PRO A 9 -19.34 -1.21 17.78
CA PRO A 9 -19.58 -0.89 16.38
C PRO A 9 -20.57 0.28 16.27
N VAL A 10 -20.21 1.28 15.48
CA VAL A 10 -21.09 2.40 15.16
C VAL A 10 -21.85 2.04 13.88
N LYS A 11 -23.19 2.07 13.94
CA LYS A 11 -24.02 1.96 12.74
C LYS A 11 -23.93 3.27 11.97
N ILE A 12 -23.53 3.17 10.71
CA ILE A 12 -23.42 4.31 9.80
C ILE A 12 -23.94 3.87 8.42
N THR A 13 -24.67 4.75 7.75
CA THR A 13 -25.05 4.50 6.34
C THR A 13 -23.91 4.90 5.40
N PRO A 14 -23.86 4.39 4.16
CA PRO A 14 -22.88 4.82 3.17
C PRO A 14 -22.87 6.35 2.98
N GLU A 15 -24.02 6.98 2.86
CA GLU A 15 -24.16 8.43 2.68
C GLU A 15 -23.57 9.21 3.87
N ALA A 16 -23.91 8.79 5.10
CA ALA A 16 -23.39 9.43 6.31
C ALA A 16 -21.88 9.26 6.45
N LEU A 17 -21.32 8.12 6.00
CA LEU A 17 -19.88 7.90 5.97
C LEU A 17 -19.19 8.85 4.97
N ILE A 18 -19.77 9.04 3.79
CA ILE A 18 -19.23 9.93 2.76
C ILE A 18 -19.30 11.39 3.22
N GLU A 19 -20.41 11.83 3.82
CA GLU A 19 -20.50 13.17 4.39
C GLU A 19 -19.45 13.39 5.50
N LEU A 20 -19.22 12.40 6.35
CA LEU A 20 -18.16 12.47 7.37
C LEU A 20 -16.76 12.57 6.73
N ALA A 21 -16.50 11.82 5.67
CA ALA A 21 -15.24 11.87 4.92
C ALA A 21 -15.02 13.26 4.29
N LYS A 22 -16.04 13.83 3.66
CA LYS A 22 -16.01 15.18 3.08
C LYS A 22 -15.76 16.24 4.17
N ALA A 23 -16.44 16.16 5.29
CA ALA A 23 -16.25 17.07 6.42
C ALA A 23 -14.84 17.01 7.01
N ARG A 24 -14.16 15.87 6.87
CA ARG A 24 -12.76 15.67 7.28
C ARG A 24 -11.75 15.89 6.14
N HIS A 25 -12.19 16.37 4.99
CA HIS A 25 -11.35 16.56 3.81
C HIS A 25 -10.63 15.29 3.33
N CYS A 26 -11.19 14.10 3.63
CA CYS A 26 -10.66 12.84 3.11
C CYS A 26 -10.92 12.77 1.60
N ARG A 27 -9.94 12.26 0.88
CA ARG A 27 -10.03 12.09 -0.59
C ARG A 27 -10.14 10.64 -0.99
N VAL A 28 -9.82 9.74 -0.08
CA VAL A 28 -9.80 8.31 -0.32
C VAL A 28 -10.67 7.62 0.72
N ILE A 29 -11.54 6.74 0.26
CA ILE A 29 -12.29 5.80 1.09
C ILE A 29 -11.65 4.44 0.93
N THR A 30 -11.22 3.85 2.06
CA THR A 30 -10.51 2.57 2.04
C THR A 30 -11.28 1.49 2.78
N SER A 31 -11.54 0.37 2.11
CA SER A 31 -12.00 -0.86 2.75
C SER A 31 -10.78 -1.65 3.25
N THR A 32 -10.76 -1.90 4.56
CA THR A 32 -9.65 -2.55 5.25
C THR A 32 -10.16 -3.29 6.49
N TYR A 33 -9.37 -4.08 7.16
CA TYR A 33 -9.66 -4.85 8.38
C TYR A 33 -11.02 -5.59 8.44
N ASN A 34 -10.99 -6.92 8.70
CA ASN A 34 -9.76 -7.72 8.77
C ASN A 34 -9.26 -8.11 7.38
N GLU A 35 -10.12 -8.68 6.57
CA GLU A 35 -9.96 -8.93 5.13
C GLU A 35 -11.20 -8.39 4.42
N PRO A 36 -11.08 -7.25 3.73
CA PRO A 36 -12.24 -6.55 3.16
C PRO A 36 -12.90 -7.30 2.01
N LEU A 37 -12.24 -8.27 1.38
CA LEU A 37 -12.85 -9.08 0.33
C LEU A 37 -14.02 -9.93 0.85
N ILE A 38 -14.06 -10.25 2.15
CA ILE A 38 -15.17 -11.01 2.76
C ILE A 38 -16.47 -10.19 2.78
N THR A 39 -16.35 -8.85 2.77
CA THR A 39 -17.48 -7.91 2.83
C THR A 39 -17.52 -7.03 1.58
N SER A 40 -17.17 -7.60 0.42
CA SER A 40 -17.06 -6.85 -0.84
C SER A 40 -18.38 -6.19 -1.26
N GLU A 41 -19.53 -6.83 -1.00
CA GLU A 41 -20.84 -6.27 -1.32
C GLU A 41 -21.08 -4.98 -0.52
N TRP A 42 -20.73 -4.99 0.77
CA TRP A 42 -20.85 -3.80 1.60
C TRP A 42 -19.85 -2.70 1.18
N ALA A 43 -18.62 -3.07 0.88
CA ALA A 43 -17.62 -2.12 0.40
C ALA A 43 -18.07 -1.46 -0.92
N VAL A 44 -18.65 -2.23 -1.85
CA VAL A 44 -19.14 -1.73 -3.14
C VAL A 44 -20.28 -0.72 -2.95
N GLU A 45 -21.20 -0.93 -2.01
CA GLU A 45 -22.28 0.05 -1.75
C GLU A 45 -21.68 1.38 -1.24
N ILE A 46 -20.69 1.35 -0.36
CA ILE A 46 -19.98 2.55 0.09
C ILE A 46 -19.21 3.20 -1.07
N PHE A 47 -18.56 2.40 -1.92
CA PHE A 47 -17.74 2.91 -3.01
C PHE A 47 -18.56 3.53 -4.14
N LYS A 48 -19.80 3.08 -4.37
CA LYS A 48 -20.72 3.73 -5.29
C LYS A 48 -21.00 5.17 -4.88
N GLU A 49 -21.34 5.38 -3.62
CA GLU A 49 -21.57 6.71 -3.06
C GLU A 49 -20.28 7.56 -3.08
N ALA A 50 -19.12 6.96 -2.70
CA ALA A 50 -17.84 7.64 -2.75
C ALA A 50 -17.50 8.15 -4.16
N LYS A 51 -17.70 7.31 -5.18
CA LYS A 51 -17.44 7.69 -6.58
C LYS A 51 -18.41 8.73 -7.11
N ALA A 52 -19.67 8.70 -6.70
CA ALA A 52 -20.65 9.72 -7.06
C ALA A 52 -20.23 11.11 -6.54
N GLU A 53 -19.53 11.16 -5.41
CA GLU A 53 -18.97 12.37 -4.81
C GLU A 53 -17.52 12.67 -5.22
N GLY A 54 -16.99 11.96 -6.22
CA GLY A 54 -15.65 12.19 -6.77
C GLY A 54 -14.50 11.74 -5.87
N LEU A 55 -14.77 10.90 -4.87
CA LEU A 55 -13.75 10.34 -3.98
C LEU A 55 -13.08 9.13 -4.65
N VAL A 56 -11.82 8.92 -4.30
CA VAL A 56 -11.04 7.76 -4.72
C VAL A 56 -11.33 6.60 -3.77
N THR A 57 -11.37 5.38 -4.31
CA THR A 57 -11.71 4.18 -3.55
C THR A 57 -10.56 3.20 -3.52
N SER A 58 -10.37 2.52 -2.41
CA SER A 58 -9.20 1.68 -2.16
C SER A 58 -9.54 0.41 -1.40
N TYR A 59 -8.79 -0.66 -1.70
CA TYR A 59 -8.71 -1.87 -0.88
C TYR A 59 -7.34 -2.03 -0.24
N VAL A 60 -7.33 -2.50 1.02
CA VAL A 60 -6.13 -2.99 1.71
C VAL A 60 -6.38 -4.43 2.11
N SER A 61 -5.79 -5.37 1.40
CA SER A 61 -6.14 -6.79 1.44
C SER A 61 -4.90 -7.67 1.67
N ASN A 62 -5.12 -8.85 2.22
CA ASN A 62 -4.11 -9.91 2.29
C ASN A 62 -3.86 -10.59 0.92
N GLY A 63 -4.57 -10.17 -0.13
CA GLY A 63 -4.40 -10.67 -1.49
C GLY A 63 -5.07 -12.03 -1.76
N ASN A 64 -6.00 -12.46 -0.95
CA ASN A 64 -6.68 -13.76 -1.15
C ASN A 64 -7.95 -13.63 -2.00
N GLY A 65 -7.83 -12.97 -3.16
CA GLY A 65 -8.92 -12.71 -4.10
C GLY A 65 -9.12 -13.82 -5.14
N THR A 66 -10.37 -14.00 -5.57
CA THR A 66 -10.70 -14.80 -6.74
C THR A 66 -10.91 -13.90 -7.96
N PRO A 67 -10.82 -14.43 -9.21
CA PRO A 67 -11.13 -13.64 -10.40
C PRO A 67 -12.52 -12.98 -10.33
N GLU A 68 -13.51 -13.69 -9.82
CA GLU A 68 -14.91 -13.23 -9.74
C GLU A 68 -15.05 -12.02 -8.81
N VAL A 69 -14.41 -12.06 -7.63
CA VAL A 69 -14.47 -10.92 -6.71
C VAL A 69 -13.72 -9.72 -7.27
N LEU A 70 -12.58 -9.94 -7.94
CA LEU A 70 -11.83 -8.86 -8.59
C LEU A 70 -12.65 -8.20 -9.71
N ASP A 71 -13.36 -9.00 -10.52
CA ASP A 71 -14.26 -8.48 -11.56
C ASP A 71 -15.44 -7.73 -10.96
N TYR A 72 -15.99 -8.21 -9.85
CA TYR A 72 -17.09 -7.57 -9.14
C TYR A 72 -16.74 -6.19 -8.57
N ILE A 73 -15.55 -6.07 -7.94
CA ILE A 73 -15.13 -4.81 -7.30
C ILE A 73 -14.48 -3.82 -8.27
N ARG A 74 -13.99 -4.30 -9.45
CA ARG A 74 -13.21 -3.47 -10.38
C ARG A 74 -13.89 -2.15 -10.79
N PRO A 75 -15.20 -2.12 -11.11
CA PRO A 75 -15.85 -0.87 -11.52
C PRO A 75 -15.85 0.21 -10.43
N TRP A 76 -15.71 -0.18 -9.17
CA TRP A 76 -15.90 0.66 -8.00
C TRP A 76 -14.61 0.93 -7.23
N THR A 77 -13.48 0.33 -7.64
CA THR A 77 -12.20 0.40 -6.91
C THR A 77 -11.11 0.95 -7.81
N ASP A 78 -10.41 1.97 -7.33
CA ASP A 78 -9.29 2.60 -8.03
C ASP A 78 -7.95 2.02 -7.60
N LEU A 79 -7.74 1.94 -6.29
CA LEU A 79 -6.46 1.59 -5.66
C LEU A 79 -6.56 0.23 -4.97
N TYR A 80 -5.50 -0.54 -5.04
CA TYR A 80 -5.44 -1.83 -4.39
C TYR A 80 -4.06 -2.05 -3.76
N LYS A 81 -4.02 -2.22 -2.44
CA LYS A 81 -2.80 -2.58 -1.71
C LYS A 81 -2.87 -4.04 -1.29
N ILE A 82 -1.82 -4.81 -1.59
CA ILE A 82 -1.69 -6.20 -1.18
C ILE A 82 -0.56 -6.36 -0.17
N ASP A 83 -0.86 -6.98 0.96
CA ASP A 83 0.14 -7.44 1.90
C ASP A 83 0.74 -8.76 1.43
N LEU A 84 1.87 -8.72 0.72
CA LEU A 84 2.66 -9.90 0.35
C LEU A 84 3.62 -10.23 1.50
N LYS A 85 3.22 -11.19 2.35
CA LYS A 85 3.82 -11.41 3.68
C LYS A 85 5.09 -12.28 3.66
N GLY A 86 5.55 -12.71 2.50
CA GLY A 86 6.74 -13.55 2.29
C GLY A 86 6.67 -14.28 0.95
N PHE A 87 7.66 -15.13 0.68
CA PHE A 87 7.73 -15.89 -0.57
C PHE A 87 8.08 -17.37 -0.37
N ASP A 88 7.58 -17.93 0.74
CA ASP A 88 7.66 -19.34 1.10
C ASP A 88 6.26 -19.90 1.36
N ASP A 89 5.82 -20.92 0.59
CA ASP A 89 4.46 -21.44 0.66
C ASP A 89 4.17 -22.13 2.00
N ARG A 90 5.17 -22.74 2.64
CA ARG A 90 5.00 -23.37 3.95
C ARG A 90 4.66 -22.32 5.00
N ARG A 91 5.41 -21.20 5.02
CA ARG A 91 5.14 -20.09 5.93
C ARG A 91 3.82 -19.41 5.62
N TYR A 92 3.47 -19.29 4.35
CA TYR A 92 2.14 -18.78 3.96
C TYR A 92 1.00 -19.64 4.52
N ARG A 93 1.16 -20.97 4.53
CA ARG A 93 0.16 -21.88 5.15
C ARG A 93 0.05 -21.70 6.67
N GLU A 94 1.15 -21.42 7.34
CA GLU A 94 1.16 -21.07 8.78
C GLU A 94 0.35 -19.78 9.05
N LEU A 95 0.34 -18.83 8.10
CA LEU A 95 -0.46 -17.61 8.14
C LEU A 95 -1.92 -17.81 7.66
N GLY A 96 -2.31 -19.05 7.32
CA GLY A 96 -3.66 -19.36 6.84
C GLY A 96 -3.91 -19.03 5.36
N GLY A 97 -2.86 -18.82 4.56
CA GLY A 97 -2.94 -18.48 3.14
C GLY A 97 -2.27 -19.51 2.23
N SER A 98 -2.23 -19.20 0.94
CA SER A 98 -1.48 -19.94 -0.11
C SER A 98 -0.73 -18.95 -0.96
N LEU A 99 0.58 -19.13 -1.07
CA LEU A 99 1.43 -18.24 -1.88
C LEU A 99 0.97 -18.21 -3.35
N GLU A 100 0.56 -19.35 -3.89
CA GLU A 100 0.05 -19.44 -5.27
C GLU A 100 -1.18 -18.56 -5.48
N ASN A 101 -2.14 -18.59 -4.55
CA ASN A 101 -3.34 -17.76 -4.62
C ASN A 101 -2.99 -16.28 -4.57
N ILE A 102 -2.10 -15.89 -3.67
CA ILE A 102 -1.68 -14.49 -3.54
C ILE A 102 -0.98 -14.01 -4.83
N CYS A 103 -0.05 -14.80 -5.36
CA CYS A 103 0.64 -14.48 -6.61
C CYS A 103 -0.35 -14.34 -7.79
N ARG A 104 -1.35 -15.20 -7.88
CA ARG A 104 -2.43 -15.10 -8.87
C ARG A 104 -3.24 -13.83 -8.70
N THR A 105 -3.59 -13.47 -7.45
CA THR A 105 -4.32 -12.24 -7.14
C THR A 105 -3.49 -11.00 -7.51
N VAL A 106 -2.21 -10.96 -7.18
CA VAL A 106 -1.31 -9.84 -7.57
C VAL A 106 -1.35 -9.61 -9.08
N ARG A 107 -1.20 -10.68 -9.89
CA ARG A 107 -1.31 -10.59 -11.35
C ARG A 107 -2.70 -10.13 -11.78
N GLY A 108 -3.74 -10.75 -11.23
CA GLY A 108 -5.13 -10.45 -11.58
C GLY A 108 -5.55 -9.02 -11.26
N VAL A 109 -5.05 -8.43 -10.16
CA VAL A 109 -5.25 -7.03 -9.81
C VAL A 109 -4.54 -6.12 -10.82
N TYR A 110 -3.28 -6.41 -11.12
CA TYR A 110 -2.51 -5.62 -12.09
C TYR A 110 -3.13 -5.65 -13.51
N GLU A 111 -3.47 -6.83 -14.01
CA GLU A 111 -4.06 -7.05 -15.33
C GLU A 111 -5.42 -6.36 -15.51
N ARG A 112 -6.19 -6.21 -14.43
CA ARG A 112 -7.47 -5.49 -14.44
C ARG A 112 -7.32 -3.97 -14.36
N GLY A 113 -6.09 -3.47 -14.25
CA GLY A 113 -5.79 -2.04 -14.24
C GLY A 113 -6.17 -1.32 -12.95
N PHE A 114 -6.21 -2.01 -11.81
CA PHE A 114 -6.15 -1.33 -10.52
C PHE A 114 -4.79 -0.67 -10.34
N TRP A 115 -4.70 0.45 -9.65
CA TRP A 115 -3.44 0.94 -9.16
C TRP A 115 -2.98 0.03 -8.01
N LEU A 116 -1.95 -0.77 -8.25
CA LEU A 116 -1.47 -1.77 -7.31
C LEU A 116 -0.23 -1.30 -6.57
N GLU A 117 -0.22 -1.46 -5.24
CA GLU A 117 0.97 -1.35 -4.40
C GLU A 117 1.14 -2.62 -3.55
N ILE A 118 2.38 -3.04 -3.35
CA ILE A 118 2.72 -4.22 -2.53
C ILE A 118 3.37 -3.76 -1.23
N VAL A 119 2.94 -4.34 -0.13
CA VAL A 119 3.56 -4.15 1.19
C VAL A 119 4.08 -5.47 1.73
N THR A 120 5.29 -5.47 2.27
CA THR A 120 5.89 -6.60 2.95
C THR A 120 6.35 -6.17 4.34
N LEU A 121 5.74 -6.71 5.38
CA LEU A 121 6.24 -6.57 6.74
C LEU A 121 7.43 -7.52 6.89
N LEU A 122 8.63 -6.97 7.01
CA LEU A 122 9.87 -7.74 7.11
C LEU A 122 10.07 -8.18 8.55
N ILE A 123 10.08 -9.47 8.80
CA ILE A 123 10.17 -10.07 10.15
C ILE A 123 11.47 -10.85 10.26
N PRO A 124 12.39 -10.45 11.17
CA PRO A 124 13.67 -11.14 11.36
C PRO A 124 13.49 -12.62 11.68
N GLY A 125 14.22 -13.48 10.96
CA GLY A 125 14.17 -14.94 11.10
C GLY A 125 12.92 -15.60 10.51
N PHE A 126 11.96 -14.83 10.00
CA PHE A 126 10.76 -15.38 9.38
C PHE A 126 10.76 -15.23 7.85
N ASN A 127 10.87 -14.02 7.30
CA ASN A 127 10.80 -13.76 5.86
C ASN A 127 11.92 -12.82 5.35
N ASP A 128 12.98 -12.62 6.15
CA ASP A 128 14.02 -11.63 5.91
C ASP A 128 15.30 -12.21 5.26
N SER A 129 15.33 -13.49 4.86
CA SER A 129 16.49 -14.03 4.15
C SER A 129 16.65 -13.39 2.77
N ASP A 130 17.90 -13.16 2.34
CA ASP A 130 18.22 -12.56 1.03
C ASP A 130 17.59 -13.33 -0.12
N ASP A 131 17.54 -14.65 -0.02
CA ASP A 131 16.96 -15.51 -1.06
C ASP A 131 15.44 -15.32 -1.14
N GLU A 132 14.75 -15.26 -0.01
CA GLU A 132 13.31 -15.08 0.01
C GLU A 132 12.91 -13.68 -0.47
N VAL A 133 13.60 -12.63 0.02
CA VAL A 133 13.39 -11.25 -0.43
C VAL A 133 13.64 -11.11 -1.93
N ARG A 134 14.71 -11.75 -2.46
CA ARG A 134 14.98 -11.75 -3.90
C ARG A 134 13.85 -12.42 -4.68
N ARG A 135 13.43 -13.63 -4.31
CA ARG A 135 12.32 -14.33 -4.99
C ARG A 135 11.03 -13.53 -4.98
N LEU A 136 10.73 -12.86 -3.84
CA LEU A 136 9.58 -11.97 -3.72
C LEU A 136 9.69 -10.79 -4.68
N THR A 137 10.81 -10.09 -4.67
CA THR A 137 11.01 -8.89 -5.49
C THR A 137 11.15 -9.22 -6.98
N ASP A 138 11.77 -10.35 -7.35
CA ASP A 138 11.80 -10.87 -8.71
C ASP A 138 10.37 -11.16 -9.21
N PHE A 139 9.52 -11.74 -8.36
CA PHE A 139 8.13 -11.95 -8.70
C PHE A 139 7.39 -10.63 -8.94
N VAL A 140 7.50 -9.65 -8.04
CA VAL A 140 6.84 -8.34 -8.20
C VAL A 140 7.35 -7.65 -9.48
N ALA A 141 8.66 -7.63 -9.70
CA ALA A 141 9.27 -7.07 -10.92
C ALA A 141 8.80 -7.77 -12.19
N SER A 142 8.56 -9.11 -12.13
CA SER A 142 8.02 -9.87 -13.26
C SER A 142 6.60 -9.51 -13.65
N VAL A 143 5.81 -8.97 -12.71
CA VAL A 143 4.48 -8.42 -12.98
C VAL A 143 4.63 -7.00 -13.56
N SER A 144 5.33 -6.13 -12.87
CA SER A 144 5.76 -4.83 -13.38
C SER A 144 6.86 -4.23 -12.49
N PRO A 145 7.94 -3.70 -13.06
CA PRO A 145 8.96 -2.98 -12.31
C PRO A 145 8.47 -1.64 -11.76
N GLU A 146 7.28 -1.20 -12.15
CA GLU A 146 6.66 0.06 -11.75
C GLU A 146 5.72 -0.08 -10.55
N ILE A 147 5.45 -1.29 -10.09
CA ILE A 147 4.67 -1.52 -8.87
C ILE A 147 5.47 -1.01 -7.66
N PRO A 148 4.94 -0.06 -6.88
CA PRO A 148 5.58 0.35 -5.64
C PRO A 148 5.64 -0.80 -4.64
N TRP A 149 6.83 -1.04 -4.11
CA TRP A 149 7.04 -2.02 -3.06
C TRP A 149 7.45 -1.33 -1.76
N HIS A 150 6.60 -1.47 -0.74
CA HIS A 150 6.86 -0.98 0.60
C HIS A 150 7.39 -2.13 1.46
N VAL A 151 8.63 -2.05 1.89
CA VAL A 151 9.22 -2.98 2.85
C VAL A 151 9.24 -2.32 4.22
N THR A 152 8.43 -2.83 5.16
CA THR A 152 8.15 -2.15 6.43
C THR A 152 8.71 -2.93 7.61
N ALA A 153 9.13 -2.19 8.64
CA ALA A 153 9.69 -2.78 9.85
C ALA A 153 8.59 -3.42 10.71
N PHE A 154 8.90 -4.63 11.18
CA PHE A 154 8.13 -5.34 12.19
C PHE A 154 8.58 -4.90 13.60
N HIS A 155 7.65 -4.87 14.51
CA HIS A 155 7.88 -4.88 15.97
C HIS A 155 7.04 -6.00 16.60
N PRO A 156 7.52 -6.65 17.67
CA PRO A 156 6.78 -7.68 18.38
C PRO A 156 5.43 -7.16 18.88
N ASP A 157 4.37 -7.86 18.51
CA ASP A 157 3.00 -7.53 18.95
C ASP A 157 2.11 -8.77 18.94
N TYR A 158 1.02 -8.73 19.69
CA TYR A 158 0.01 -9.77 19.80
C TYR A 158 0.63 -11.16 20.05
N LYS A 159 0.56 -12.08 19.09
CA LYS A 159 1.06 -13.47 19.20
C LYS A 159 2.47 -13.68 18.67
N MET A 160 3.05 -12.71 17.99
CA MET A 160 4.42 -12.75 17.45
C MET A 160 5.36 -11.96 18.36
N THR A 161 5.65 -12.51 19.53
CA THR A 161 6.52 -11.89 20.55
C THR A 161 7.91 -12.51 20.64
N ASP A 162 8.17 -13.53 19.83
CA ASP A 162 9.39 -14.34 19.78
C ASP A 162 10.39 -13.90 18.67
N HIS A 163 10.07 -12.84 17.96
CA HIS A 163 10.94 -12.23 16.94
C HIS A 163 11.46 -10.87 17.39
N ASP A 164 12.64 -10.51 16.95
CA ASP A 164 13.24 -9.19 17.22
C ASP A 164 12.60 -8.10 16.34
N ASN A 165 12.78 -6.82 16.77
CA ASN A 165 12.41 -5.69 15.93
C ASN A 165 13.26 -5.67 14.65
N THR A 166 12.62 -5.32 13.53
CA THR A 166 13.35 -5.08 12.28
C THR A 166 14.17 -3.78 12.40
N THR A 167 15.43 -3.85 12.01
CA THR A 167 16.33 -2.71 12.02
C THR A 167 16.32 -1.96 10.68
N ALA A 168 16.75 -0.70 10.69
CA ALA A 168 16.94 0.09 9.47
C ALA A 168 17.93 -0.59 8.50
N VAL A 169 18.98 -1.24 9.01
CA VAL A 169 19.98 -1.97 8.20
C VAL A 169 19.29 -3.11 7.41
N GLN A 170 18.40 -3.86 8.04
CA GLN A 170 17.68 -4.95 7.39
C GLN A 170 16.73 -4.41 6.30
N LEU A 171 16.02 -3.29 6.58
CA LEU A 171 15.16 -2.66 5.57
C LEU A 171 15.94 -2.15 4.37
N LEU A 172 17.06 -1.46 4.61
CA LEU A 172 17.92 -0.94 3.53
C LEU A 172 18.54 -2.07 2.71
N ARG A 173 18.95 -3.18 3.36
CA ARG A 173 19.41 -4.39 2.67
C ARG A 173 18.32 -4.98 1.79
N ALA A 174 17.10 -5.11 2.29
CA ALA A 174 15.96 -5.60 1.50
C ALA A 174 15.66 -4.66 0.31
N ALA A 175 15.71 -3.34 0.53
CA ALA A 175 15.53 -2.36 -0.54
C ALA A 175 16.59 -2.49 -1.64
N GLU A 176 17.86 -2.73 -1.29
CA GLU A 176 18.93 -2.96 -2.27
C GLU A 176 18.72 -4.27 -3.08
N ILE A 177 18.17 -5.31 -2.46
CA ILE A 177 17.78 -6.54 -3.18
C ILE A 177 16.67 -6.20 -4.18
N GLY A 178 15.63 -5.48 -3.76
CA GLY A 178 14.55 -5.06 -4.65
C GLY A 178 15.01 -4.23 -5.84
N LYS A 179 15.96 -3.32 -5.64
CA LYS A 179 16.61 -2.57 -6.74
C LYS A 179 17.31 -3.50 -7.73
N LYS A 180 18.05 -4.50 -7.23
CA LYS A 180 18.74 -5.49 -8.07
C LYS A 180 17.76 -6.39 -8.84
N SER A 181 16.58 -6.66 -8.30
CA SER A 181 15.48 -7.33 -9.01
C SER A 181 14.82 -6.45 -10.08
N GLY A 182 15.16 -5.17 -10.15
CA GLY A 182 14.66 -4.23 -11.17
C GLY A 182 13.47 -3.37 -10.76
N LEU A 183 13.02 -3.43 -9.51
CA LEU A 183 11.96 -2.54 -9.01
C LEU A 183 12.44 -1.09 -9.01
N ARG A 184 11.57 -0.18 -9.46
CA ARG A 184 11.88 1.25 -9.61
C ARG A 184 11.43 2.10 -8.41
N TYR A 185 10.42 1.63 -7.70
CA TYR A 185 9.80 2.36 -6.58
C TYR A 185 9.80 1.48 -5.34
N ILE A 186 10.73 1.73 -4.44
CA ILE A 186 10.95 0.93 -3.24
C ILE A 186 10.98 1.88 -2.04
N TYR A 187 10.14 1.58 -1.06
CA TYR A 187 9.96 2.42 0.12
C TYR A 187 10.18 1.61 1.40
N PRO A 188 11.38 1.64 1.98
CA PRO A 188 11.57 1.17 3.35
C PRO A 188 10.81 2.09 4.31
N GLY A 189 10.00 1.51 5.19
CA GLY A 189 9.08 2.28 6.03
C GLY A 189 8.89 1.72 7.42
N ASN A 190 7.99 2.36 8.17
CA ASN A 190 7.66 2.05 9.56
C ASN A 190 8.83 2.30 10.54
N LEU A 191 9.84 3.05 10.10
CA LEU A 191 10.96 3.57 10.91
C LEU A 191 11.25 5.03 10.50
N PRO A 192 10.33 5.98 10.77
CA PRO A 192 10.45 7.36 10.28
C PRO A 192 11.79 7.99 10.62
N GLY A 193 12.42 8.62 9.62
CA GLY A 193 13.71 9.30 9.77
C GLY A 193 14.92 8.39 10.00
N LYS A 194 14.75 7.05 10.04
CA LYS A 194 15.87 6.11 10.29
C LYS A 194 16.39 5.42 9.02
N VAL A 195 15.70 5.55 7.91
CA VAL A 195 16.06 4.94 6.63
C VAL A 195 16.60 5.96 5.61
N GLY A 196 16.94 7.16 6.08
CA GLY A 196 17.47 8.25 5.26
C GLY A 196 16.52 8.61 4.11
N ASP A 197 17.08 8.82 2.93
CA ASP A 197 16.30 9.20 1.73
C ASP A 197 15.43 8.07 1.15
N GLY A 198 15.39 6.90 1.79
CA GLY A 198 14.64 5.73 1.30
C GLY A 198 13.12 5.93 1.28
N GLU A 199 12.58 6.88 2.07
CA GLU A 199 11.16 7.22 2.08
C GLU A 199 10.76 8.12 0.89
N ASN A 200 11.72 8.71 0.19
CA ASN A 200 11.51 9.66 -0.88
C ASN A 200 11.20 9.00 -2.22
N THR A 201 10.57 9.75 -3.12
CA THR A 201 10.36 9.32 -4.51
C THR A 201 11.29 10.07 -5.44
N TYR A 202 12.05 9.31 -6.23
CA TYR A 202 12.97 9.84 -7.24
C TYR A 202 12.51 9.49 -8.64
N CYS A 203 12.85 10.35 -9.60
CA CYS A 203 12.62 10.07 -11.01
C CYS A 203 13.48 8.87 -11.47
N PRO A 204 12.89 7.81 -12.04
CA PRO A 204 13.66 6.64 -12.48
C PRO A 204 14.55 6.92 -13.68
N GLN A 205 14.35 8.04 -14.38
CA GLN A 205 15.12 8.42 -15.58
C GLN A 205 16.28 9.37 -15.27
N CYS A 206 16.08 10.36 -14.41
CA CYS A 206 17.09 11.41 -14.15
C CYS A 206 17.49 11.55 -12.69
N ALA A 207 17.00 10.67 -11.81
CA ALA A 207 17.25 10.64 -10.38
C ALA A 207 16.89 11.95 -9.62
N GLU A 208 16.08 12.83 -10.19
CA GLU A 208 15.60 14.03 -9.52
C GLU A 208 14.70 13.66 -8.35
N LEU A 209 14.84 14.35 -7.21
CA LEU A 209 13.93 14.22 -6.07
C LEU A 209 12.56 14.79 -6.46
N LEU A 210 11.53 13.97 -6.34
CA LEU A 210 10.17 14.32 -6.78
C LEU A 210 9.20 14.48 -5.61
N ILE A 211 9.27 13.59 -4.62
CA ILE A 211 8.45 13.66 -3.42
C ILE A 211 9.34 13.37 -2.22
N GLU A 212 9.37 14.29 -1.29
CA GLU A 212 10.10 14.18 -0.04
C GLU A 212 9.16 13.80 1.10
N ARG A 213 9.60 12.81 1.92
CA ARG A 213 8.78 12.28 3.03
C ARG A 213 9.63 12.00 4.27
N GLU A 214 8.95 12.13 5.40
CA GLU A 214 9.39 11.54 6.67
C GLU A 214 8.18 10.78 7.26
N GLY A 215 8.22 9.46 7.19
CA GLY A 215 7.08 8.60 7.52
C GLY A 215 5.86 8.92 6.65
N PHE A 216 4.75 9.29 7.28
CA PHE A 216 3.52 9.68 6.58
C PHE A 216 3.45 11.17 6.23
N HIS A 217 4.44 11.95 6.65
CA HIS A 217 4.47 13.39 6.37
C HIS A 217 5.17 13.67 5.03
N VAL A 218 4.42 14.21 4.08
CA VAL A 218 4.95 14.70 2.79
C VAL A 218 5.37 16.15 2.98
N THR A 219 6.69 16.41 2.89
CA THR A 219 7.26 17.75 3.02
C THR A 219 7.32 18.50 1.69
N SER A 220 7.46 17.76 0.58
CA SER A 220 7.47 18.31 -0.78
C SER A 220 6.86 17.33 -1.78
N ASP A 221 6.06 17.83 -2.72
CA ASP A 221 5.50 17.07 -3.83
C ASP A 221 5.59 17.89 -5.12
N ALA A 222 6.48 17.48 -6.02
CA ALA A 222 6.67 18.09 -7.33
C ALA A 222 6.02 17.28 -8.48
N VAL A 223 5.34 16.17 -8.16
CA VAL A 223 4.71 15.30 -9.16
C VAL A 223 3.24 15.65 -9.37
N SER A 224 2.47 15.76 -8.29
CA SER A 224 1.03 16.01 -8.35
C SER A 224 0.70 17.33 -9.07
N PRO A 225 1.37 18.47 -8.76
CA PRO A 225 1.14 19.71 -9.50
C PRO A 225 1.56 19.66 -10.97
N ASN A 226 2.45 18.71 -11.32
CA ASN A 226 2.98 18.54 -12.68
C ASN A 226 2.27 17.43 -13.46
N GLY A 227 1.06 17.04 -13.04
CA GLY A 227 0.23 16.06 -13.74
C GLY A 227 0.85 14.67 -13.84
N GLY A 228 1.57 14.24 -12.79
CA GLY A 228 2.18 12.92 -12.75
C GLY A 228 3.48 12.81 -13.56
N LYS A 229 4.20 13.91 -13.76
CA LYS A 229 5.46 13.93 -14.54
C LYS A 229 6.60 14.54 -13.75
N CYS A 230 7.81 14.07 -14.02
CA CYS A 230 9.02 14.71 -13.53
C CYS A 230 9.15 16.10 -14.16
N PHE A 231 9.29 17.12 -13.32
CA PHE A 231 9.40 18.52 -13.79
C PHE A 231 10.71 18.78 -14.55
N LYS A 232 11.75 17.98 -14.34
CA LYS A 232 13.08 18.15 -14.95
C LYS A 232 13.20 17.49 -16.32
N CYS A 233 12.73 16.23 -16.46
CA CYS A 233 12.93 15.48 -17.71
C CYS A 233 11.63 15.07 -18.41
N GLY A 234 10.45 15.38 -17.83
CA GLY A 234 9.16 15.03 -18.40
C GLY A 234 8.78 13.55 -18.28
N CYS A 235 9.63 12.71 -17.66
CA CYS A 235 9.33 11.29 -17.44
C CYS A 235 8.00 11.14 -16.71
N LYS A 236 7.10 10.29 -17.24
CA LYS A 236 5.84 9.96 -16.58
C LYS A 236 6.13 9.11 -15.35
N ILE A 237 5.61 9.52 -14.20
CA ILE A 237 5.70 8.81 -12.94
C ILE A 237 4.42 8.01 -12.77
N PRO A 238 4.49 6.68 -12.68
CA PRO A 238 3.31 5.87 -12.44
C PRO A 238 2.70 6.21 -11.09
N GLY A 239 1.38 6.31 -11.04
CA GLY A 239 0.65 6.72 -9.85
C GLY A 239 -0.77 7.16 -10.18
N PHE A 240 -1.53 7.41 -9.13
CA PHE A 240 -2.87 7.96 -9.23
C PHE A 240 -2.83 9.45 -8.88
N TRP A 241 -2.63 10.31 -9.89
CA TRP A 241 -2.35 11.74 -9.74
C TRP A 241 -3.57 12.64 -9.98
N THR A 242 -4.72 12.06 -10.32
CA THR A 242 -5.94 12.81 -10.71
C THR A 242 -6.73 13.39 -9.55
N ILE A 243 -6.22 13.29 -8.33
CA ILE A 243 -6.82 13.92 -7.16
C ILE A 243 -6.55 15.43 -7.23
N GLN A 244 -7.31 16.15 -8.06
CA GLN A 244 -7.28 17.62 -8.03
C GLN A 244 -7.78 18.10 -6.67
N SER A 245 -6.88 18.73 -5.92
CA SER A 245 -7.30 19.53 -4.77
C SER A 245 -8.03 20.77 -5.24
N PRO A 246 -9.17 21.12 -4.65
CA PRO A 246 -9.41 22.53 -4.41
C PRO A 246 -8.25 23.01 -3.52
N ALA A 247 -7.65 24.13 -3.87
CA ALA A 247 -6.52 24.70 -3.16
C ALA A 247 -6.78 24.68 -1.64
N SER A 248 -6.13 23.74 -0.95
CA SER A 248 -6.15 23.72 0.50
C SER A 248 -4.97 24.55 0.97
N PRO A 249 -5.13 25.52 1.84
CA PRO A 249 -3.99 26.17 2.44
C PRO A 249 -3.16 25.11 3.15
N LEU A 250 -1.86 25.08 2.81
CA LEU A 250 -0.86 24.26 3.49
C LEU A 250 -0.97 24.42 5.00
N GLY A 251 -1.34 23.40 5.73
CA GLY A 251 -1.38 23.46 7.18
C GLY A 251 -2.31 22.51 7.94
N GLY A 252 -2.69 21.38 7.38
CA GLY A 252 -3.45 20.35 8.11
C GLY A 252 -2.78 18.99 8.02
N GLY A 253 -1.94 18.66 9.02
CA GLY A 253 -1.40 17.31 9.15
C GLY A 253 -2.53 16.30 9.25
N VAL A 254 -2.53 15.31 8.38
CA VAL A 254 -3.40 14.15 8.49
C VAL A 254 -2.90 13.37 9.70
N GLN A 255 -3.63 13.45 10.81
CA GLN A 255 -3.40 12.53 11.93
C GLN A 255 -3.81 11.12 11.49
N PRO A 256 -2.96 10.11 11.67
CA PRO A 256 -3.36 8.73 11.47
C PRO A 256 -4.48 8.40 12.46
N LEU A 257 -5.54 7.78 11.97
CA LEU A 257 -6.54 7.17 12.84
C LEU A 257 -5.86 6.01 13.57
N MET A 258 -5.75 6.17 14.91
CA MET A 258 -5.38 5.07 15.80
C MET A 258 -6.45 3.97 15.77
#